data_e476dc4ef380e4904a33da41001c932f
#
_entry.id   e476dc4ef380e4904a33da41001c932f
#
_cell.length_a   1.000
_cell.length_b   1.000
_cell.length_c   1.000
_cell.angle_alpha   90.00
_cell.angle_beta   90.00
_cell.angle_gamma   90.00
#
_symmetry.space_group_name_H-M   'P 1'
#
loop_
_entity.id
_entity.type
_entity.pdbx_description
1 polymer ?
#
loop_
_entity_poly.entity_id
_entity_poly.type
_entity_poly.pdbx_seq_one_letter_code
_entity_poly.pdbx_strand_id
1 'polypeptide(L)'
;MTVIEEAQDTDASAPGETRRLAVRRVLLVWDAPNLDMGLGSILGGRPTAAHRPRFDALGRWLLARTAELAAQDPEAALEPEATVFTNIAPGSAEVVRPWVEALRNVGFAVFAKPKVDEDSDVDADMLAHIDLRREQGLAALLVASADGQAFRTPLEDIARSGIPVSVLGFREHSSWALASDSLEFVDLEDIPHVFREPLPRIGLDSLPEEGAWLQPFRPLSSLLSSRP
;
A
#
# COMPACT_ATOMS: atom_id res chain seq x y z
N MET A 1 -52.46 -63.53 12.22
CA MET A 1 -52.25 -62.24 12.96
C MET A 1 -50.81 -61.99 13.01
N THR A 2 -50.32 -61.16 12.08
CA THR A 2 -48.91 -60.82 11.91
C THR A 2 -48.77 -59.35 12.27
N VAL A 3 -48.03 -59.09 13.31
CA VAL A 3 -47.72 -57.69 13.77
C VAL A 3 -46.56 -57.18 12.95
N ILE A 4 -46.74 -56.08 12.28
CA ILE A 4 -45.68 -55.36 11.55
C ILE A 4 -45.14 -54.32 12.54
N GLU A 5 -43.86 -54.43 12.85
CA GLU A 5 -43.09 -53.53 13.70
C GLU A 5 -42.59 -52.37 12.82
N GLU A 6 -43.04 -51.14 13.10
CA GLU A 6 -42.54 -49.91 12.45
C GLU A 6 -41.16 -49.58 12.95
N ALA A 7 -40.18 -49.59 12.04
CA ALA A 7 -38.85 -49.05 12.29
C ALA A 7 -38.88 -47.53 12.29
N GLN A 8 -38.54 -46.92 13.43
CA GLN A 8 -38.29 -45.50 13.55
C GLN A 8 -37.00 -45.10 12.82
N ASP A 9 -37.18 -44.29 11.80
CA ASP A 9 -36.12 -43.65 11.05
C ASP A 9 -35.49 -42.55 11.91
N THR A 10 -34.30 -42.80 12.45
CA THR A 10 -33.52 -41.82 13.18
C THR A 10 -32.82 -40.91 12.17
N ASP A 11 -33.38 -39.73 12.02
CA ASP A 11 -32.80 -38.58 11.29
C ASP A 11 -31.39 -38.28 11.87
N ALA A 12 -30.36 -38.77 11.19
CA ALA A 12 -28.98 -38.43 11.45
C ALA A 12 -28.68 -37.08 10.84
N SER A 13 -28.88 -36.02 11.62
CA SER A 13 -28.40 -34.67 11.30
C SER A 13 -26.93 -34.71 10.91
N ALA A 14 -26.65 -34.40 9.66
CA ALA A 14 -25.31 -34.29 9.13
C ALA A 14 -24.49 -33.26 9.95
N PRO A 15 -23.21 -33.52 10.25
CA PRO A 15 -22.37 -32.58 10.97
C PRO A 15 -22.24 -31.31 10.16
N GLY A 16 -22.53 -30.17 10.81
CA GLY A 16 -22.63 -28.86 10.22
C GLY A 16 -21.45 -28.55 9.29
N GLU A 17 -21.75 -28.16 8.07
CA GLU A 17 -20.80 -27.51 7.16
C GLU A 17 -20.17 -26.33 7.88
N THR A 18 -18.92 -26.46 8.24
CA THR A 18 -18.10 -25.35 8.75
C THR A 18 -18.07 -24.30 7.64
N ARG A 19 -18.88 -23.24 7.77
CA ARG A 19 -18.92 -22.14 6.83
C ARG A 19 -17.50 -21.57 6.72
N ARG A 20 -16.79 -21.92 5.65
CA ARG A 20 -15.49 -21.35 5.35
C ARG A 20 -15.70 -19.87 5.15
N LEU A 21 -15.19 -19.06 6.07
CA LEU A 21 -15.20 -17.60 5.93
C LEU A 21 -14.43 -17.27 4.64
N ALA A 22 -15.05 -16.42 3.80
CA ALA A 22 -14.36 -15.93 2.63
C ALA A 22 -13.16 -15.07 3.08
N VAL A 23 -11.97 -15.47 2.64
CA VAL A 23 -10.75 -14.72 2.95
C VAL A 23 -10.78 -13.39 2.23
N ARG A 24 -10.63 -12.30 2.98
CA ARG A 24 -10.52 -10.94 2.45
C ARG A 24 -9.09 -10.43 2.65
N ARG A 25 -8.60 -9.63 1.70
CA ARG A 25 -7.21 -9.15 1.71
C ARG A 25 -7.08 -7.75 2.28
N VAL A 26 -6.01 -7.55 3.06
CA VAL A 26 -5.45 -6.25 3.38
C VAL A 26 -4.28 -6.05 2.42
N LEU A 27 -4.50 -5.27 1.37
CA LEU A 27 -3.60 -5.15 0.22
C LEU A 27 -2.72 -3.90 0.35
N LEU A 28 -1.40 -4.10 0.28
CA LEU A 28 -0.43 -3.03 0.07
C LEU A 28 0.05 -3.06 -1.39
N VAL A 29 -0.10 -1.92 -2.09
CA VAL A 29 0.43 -1.70 -3.44
C VAL A 29 1.47 -0.60 -3.37
N TRP A 30 2.69 -0.87 -3.83
CA TRP A 30 3.84 0.01 -3.73
C TRP A 30 4.34 0.43 -5.12
N ASP A 31 4.31 1.73 -5.38
CA ASP A 31 4.84 2.38 -6.58
C ASP A 31 6.32 2.73 -6.34
N ALA A 32 7.23 1.85 -6.76
CA ALA A 32 8.64 2.03 -6.46
C ALA A 32 9.28 3.21 -7.22
N PRO A 33 9.03 3.43 -8.52
CA PRO A 33 9.58 4.58 -9.23
C PRO A 33 9.15 5.92 -8.64
N ASN A 34 7.87 6.06 -8.34
CA ASN A 34 7.31 7.32 -7.85
C ASN A 34 7.83 7.65 -6.45
N LEU A 35 7.84 6.67 -5.54
CA LEU A 35 8.39 6.88 -4.19
C LEU A 35 9.90 7.12 -4.18
N ASP A 36 10.67 6.48 -5.07
CA ASP A 36 12.10 6.78 -5.23
C ASP A 36 12.32 8.23 -5.73
N MET A 37 11.45 8.75 -6.61
CA MET A 37 11.50 10.16 -7.04
C MET A 37 11.18 11.11 -5.89
N GLY A 38 10.13 10.84 -5.12
CA GLY A 38 9.77 11.62 -3.93
C GLY A 38 10.89 11.63 -2.90
N LEU A 39 11.47 10.48 -2.61
CA LEU A 39 12.62 10.36 -1.72
C LEU A 39 13.85 11.12 -2.24
N GLY A 40 14.12 11.02 -3.55
CA GLY A 40 15.21 11.77 -4.19
C GLY A 40 15.04 13.29 -4.08
N SER A 41 13.82 13.78 -4.15
CA SER A 41 13.50 15.20 -3.95
C SER A 41 13.79 15.65 -2.51
N ILE A 42 13.47 14.82 -1.51
CA ILE A 42 13.76 15.10 -0.10
C ILE A 42 15.27 15.12 0.17
N LEU A 43 16.00 14.18 -0.43
CA LEU A 43 17.45 14.02 -0.24
C LEU A 43 18.28 15.05 -1.05
N GLY A 44 17.67 15.75 -2.02
CA GLY A 44 18.38 16.57 -2.98
C GLY A 44 19.26 15.78 -3.96
N GLY A 45 18.97 14.47 -4.13
CA GLY A 45 19.77 13.61 -5.00
C GLY A 45 19.23 12.18 -5.08
N ARG A 46 19.89 11.32 -5.86
CA ARG A 46 19.45 9.94 -6.07
C ARG A 46 19.53 9.12 -4.78
N PRO A 47 18.44 8.45 -4.36
CA PRO A 47 18.45 7.59 -3.18
C PRO A 47 19.42 6.42 -3.32
N THR A 48 20.17 6.14 -2.27
CA THR A 48 20.97 4.91 -2.14
C THR A 48 20.16 3.81 -1.45
N ALA A 49 20.66 2.60 -1.39
CA ALA A 49 20.03 1.50 -0.66
C ALA A 49 19.88 1.80 0.85
N ALA A 50 20.74 2.67 1.43
CA ALA A 50 20.65 3.05 2.83
C ALA A 50 19.46 3.98 3.12
N HIS A 51 19.10 4.82 2.17
CA HIS A 51 17.99 5.77 2.26
C HIS A 51 16.62 5.14 1.99
N ARG A 52 16.59 4.00 1.27
CA ARG A 52 15.31 3.35 0.93
C ARG A 52 14.65 2.69 2.12
N PRO A 53 13.32 2.65 2.11
CA PRO A 53 12.55 1.94 3.13
C PRO A 53 12.99 0.49 3.32
N ARG A 54 12.96 0.04 4.55
CA ARG A 54 13.18 -1.36 4.89
C ARG A 54 11.88 -2.14 4.72
N PHE A 55 11.81 -2.94 3.66
CA PHE A 55 10.61 -3.70 3.33
C PHE A 55 10.28 -4.79 4.36
N ASP A 56 11.27 -5.30 5.08
CA ASP A 56 11.02 -6.21 6.20
C ASP A 56 10.30 -5.52 7.38
N ALA A 57 10.60 -4.26 7.64
CA ALA A 57 9.88 -3.46 8.63
C ALA A 57 8.47 -3.09 8.13
N LEU A 58 8.34 -2.71 6.87
CA LEU A 58 7.05 -2.43 6.24
C LEU A 58 6.15 -3.66 6.24
N GLY A 59 6.69 -4.84 5.93
CA GLY A 59 5.95 -6.10 5.99
C GLY A 59 5.46 -6.43 7.40
N ARG A 60 6.29 -6.24 8.43
CA ARG A 60 5.85 -6.41 9.83
C ARG A 60 4.76 -5.42 10.23
N TRP A 61 4.86 -4.18 9.79
CA TRP A 61 3.82 -3.18 10.01
C TRP A 61 2.50 -3.57 9.34
N LEU A 62 2.53 -4.06 8.10
CA LEU A 62 1.35 -4.56 7.39
C LEU A 62 0.70 -5.74 8.13
N LEU A 63 1.50 -6.68 8.64
CA LEU A 63 1.02 -7.78 9.47
C LEU A 63 0.31 -7.28 10.73
N ALA A 64 0.91 -6.32 11.45
CA ALA A 64 0.31 -5.71 12.63
C ALA A 64 -1.01 -4.99 12.30
N ARG A 65 -1.03 -4.19 11.22
CA ARG A 65 -2.24 -3.50 10.76
C ARG A 65 -3.35 -4.48 10.37
N THR A 66 -3.01 -5.59 9.73
CA THR A 66 -3.96 -6.66 9.41
C THR A 66 -4.54 -7.30 10.68
N ALA A 67 -3.71 -7.54 11.68
CA ALA A 67 -4.17 -8.09 12.97
C ALA A 67 -5.08 -7.11 13.73
N GLU A 68 -4.81 -5.82 13.69
CA GLU A 68 -5.66 -4.77 14.26
C GLU A 68 -7.05 -4.75 13.59
N LEU A 69 -7.10 -4.83 12.26
CA LEU A 69 -8.36 -4.89 11.51
C LEU A 69 -9.13 -6.19 11.81
N ALA A 70 -8.43 -7.33 11.89
CA ALA A 70 -9.05 -8.61 12.24
C ALA A 70 -9.62 -8.61 13.68
N ALA A 71 -9.00 -7.88 14.61
CA ALA A 71 -9.51 -7.74 15.98
C ALA A 71 -10.82 -6.93 16.03
N GLN A 72 -11.08 -6.06 15.05
CA GLN A 72 -12.32 -5.29 14.93
C GLN A 72 -13.46 -6.09 14.29
N ASP A 73 -13.15 -7.12 13.49
CA ASP A 73 -14.11 -8.03 12.85
C ASP A 73 -13.65 -9.48 13.03
N PRO A 74 -13.91 -10.10 14.20
CA PRO A 74 -13.44 -11.47 14.50
C PRO A 74 -14.02 -12.56 13.58
N GLU A 75 -15.09 -12.25 12.85
CA GLU A 75 -15.69 -13.18 11.90
C GLU A 75 -15.06 -13.07 10.51
N ALA A 76 -14.22 -12.07 10.25
CA ALA A 76 -13.52 -11.92 9.00
C ALA A 76 -12.18 -12.69 9.00
N ALA A 77 -11.96 -13.54 8.01
CA ALA A 77 -10.64 -14.10 7.73
C ALA A 77 -9.86 -13.08 6.90
N LEU A 78 -8.90 -12.37 7.53
CA LEU A 78 -8.09 -11.36 6.86
C LEU A 78 -6.68 -11.88 6.59
N GLU A 79 -6.18 -11.66 5.37
CA GLU A 79 -4.82 -12.00 4.97
C GLU A 79 -4.08 -10.75 4.43
N PRO A 80 -2.85 -10.48 4.87
CA PRO A 80 -2.02 -9.44 4.30
C PRO A 80 -1.49 -9.86 2.93
N GLU A 81 -1.50 -8.95 1.98
CA GLU A 81 -0.86 -9.10 0.67
C GLU A 81 -0.10 -7.83 0.33
N ALA A 82 1.12 -7.96 -0.21
CA ALA A 82 1.91 -6.83 -0.63
C ALA A 82 2.49 -7.05 -2.03
N THR A 83 2.31 -6.06 -2.90
CA THR A 83 2.82 -6.06 -4.27
C THR A 83 3.60 -4.77 -4.53
N VAL A 84 4.81 -4.91 -5.05
CA VAL A 84 5.64 -3.80 -5.50
C VAL A 84 5.61 -3.73 -7.02
N PHE A 85 5.34 -2.56 -7.55
CA PHE A 85 5.38 -2.27 -8.98
C PHE A 85 6.63 -1.48 -9.32
N THR A 86 7.30 -1.86 -10.41
CA THR A 86 8.53 -1.19 -10.84
C THR A 86 8.73 -1.28 -12.34
N ASN A 87 9.39 -0.26 -12.89
CA ASN A 87 9.87 -0.26 -14.25
C ASN A 87 11.35 -0.70 -14.30
N ILE A 88 11.70 -1.49 -15.30
CA ILE A 88 13.06 -1.96 -15.54
C ILE A 88 13.58 -1.28 -16.81
N ALA A 89 14.52 -0.35 -16.64
CA ALA A 89 15.18 0.29 -17.78
C ALA A 89 15.99 -0.74 -18.60
N PRO A 90 16.13 -0.56 -19.92
CA PRO A 90 16.95 -1.42 -20.75
C PRO A 90 18.35 -1.59 -20.17
N GLY A 91 18.81 -2.85 -20.07
CA GLY A 91 20.15 -3.20 -19.55
C GLY A 91 20.32 -3.10 -18.02
N SER A 92 19.28 -2.70 -17.24
CA SER A 92 19.40 -2.55 -15.80
C SER A 92 18.92 -3.76 -14.99
N ALA A 93 18.48 -4.83 -15.63
CA ALA A 93 17.92 -6.01 -14.96
C ALA A 93 18.87 -6.61 -13.91
N GLU A 94 20.16 -6.74 -14.22
CA GLU A 94 21.16 -7.27 -13.28
C GLU A 94 21.38 -6.35 -12.06
N VAL A 95 21.29 -5.04 -12.27
CA VAL A 95 21.44 -4.04 -11.19
C VAL A 95 20.24 -4.08 -10.23
N VAL A 96 19.03 -4.32 -10.76
CA VAL A 96 17.78 -4.33 -10.00
C VAL A 96 17.53 -5.70 -9.35
N ARG A 97 18.09 -6.80 -9.92
CA ARG A 97 17.88 -8.17 -9.45
C ARG A 97 18.04 -8.35 -7.93
N PRO A 98 19.13 -7.90 -7.26
CA PRO A 98 19.30 -8.11 -5.82
C PRO A 98 18.18 -7.48 -4.99
N TRP A 99 17.70 -6.31 -5.41
CA TRP A 99 16.60 -5.62 -4.76
C TRP A 99 15.27 -6.38 -4.95
N VAL A 100 14.97 -6.85 -6.16
CA VAL A 100 13.78 -7.66 -6.45
C VAL A 100 13.80 -8.96 -5.64
N GLU A 101 14.93 -9.63 -5.56
CA GLU A 101 15.10 -10.86 -4.78
C GLU A 101 14.94 -10.61 -3.28
N ALA A 102 15.45 -9.49 -2.77
CA ALA A 102 15.26 -9.10 -1.37
C ALA A 102 13.78 -8.87 -1.03
N LEU A 103 13.01 -8.20 -1.90
CA LEU A 103 11.56 -8.03 -1.75
C LEU A 103 10.83 -9.37 -1.70
N ARG A 104 11.13 -10.23 -2.67
CA ARG A 104 10.51 -11.57 -2.76
C ARG A 104 10.83 -12.44 -1.54
N ASN A 105 12.04 -12.33 -1.00
CA ASN A 105 12.44 -13.05 0.21
C ASN A 105 11.70 -12.57 1.47
N VAL A 106 11.26 -11.31 1.49
CA VAL A 106 10.41 -10.78 2.57
C VAL A 106 8.95 -11.19 2.42
N GLY A 107 8.54 -11.64 1.23
CA GLY A 107 7.17 -12.07 0.94
C GLY A 107 6.36 -11.08 0.10
N PHE A 108 7.00 -10.06 -0.48
CA PHE A 108 6.35 -9.15 -1.43
C PHE A 108 6.30 -9.77 -2.82
N ALA A 109 5.16 -9.73 -3.48
CA ALA A 109 5.09 -9.95 -4.92
C ALA A 109 5.71 -8.73 -5.63
N VAL A 110 6.37 -8.97 -6.78
CA VAL A 110 6.96 -7.89 -7.57
C VAL A 110 6.44 -7.97 -9.00
N PHE A 111 5.73 -6.93 -9.42
CA PHE A 111 5.39 -6.72 -10.82
C PHE A 111 6.47 -5.84 -11.46
N ALA A 112 7.21 -6.40 -12.42
CA ALA A 112 8.30 -5.74 -13.11
C ALA A 112 7.97 -5.56 -14.59
N LYS A 113 7.86 -4.31 -15.04
CA LYS A 113 7.52 -3.95 -16.42
C LYS A 113 8.76 -3.40 -17.13
N PRO A 114 9.13 -3.90 -18.32
CA PRO A 114 10.20 -3.26 -19.12
C PRO A 114 9.81 -1.82 -19.45
N LYS A 115 10.73 -0.89 -19.24
CA LYS A 115 10.57 0.49 -19.67
C LYS A 115 10.89 0.59 -21.16
N VAL A 116 9.87 0.81 -21.99
CA VAL A 116 10.00 0.86 -23.47
C VAL A 116 10.26 2.29 -23.95
N ASP A 117 9.64 3.28 -23.28
CA ASP A 117 9.75 4.69 -23.58
C ASP A 117 9.77 5.54 -22.28
N GLU A 118 9.84 6.86 -22.43
CA GLU A 118 9.88 7.76 -21.28
C GLU A 118 8.54 7.81 -20.53
N ASP A 119 7.44 7.58 -21.24
CA ASP A 119 6.06 7.61 -20.71
C ASP A 119 5.60 6.25 -20.15
N SER A 120 6.47 5.22 -20.22
CA SER A 120 6.16 3.91 -19.63
C SER A 120 6.09 4.01 -18.12
N ASP A 121 4.89 3.89 -17.56
CA ASP A 121 4.61 3.85 -16.13
C ASP A 121 3.93 2.54 -15.71
N VAL A 122 3.66 2.40 -14.43
CA VAL A 122 3.00 1.23 -13.82
C VAL A 122 1.62 1.54 -13.24
N ASP A 123 1.14 2.77 -13.37
CA ASP A 123 -0.09 3.24 -12.71
C ASP A 123 -1.31 2.45 -13.17
N ALA A 124 -1.46 2.25 -14.48
CA ALA A 124 -2.55 1.46 -15.03
C ALA A 124 -2.51 0.00 -14.57
N ASP A 125 -1.30 -0.59 -14.47
CA ASP A 125 -1.12 -1.96 -13.99
C ASP A 125 -1.44 -2.06 -12.49
N MET A 126 -1.09 -1.03 -11.70
CA MET A 126 -1.44 -0.92 -10.28
C MET A 126 -2.95 -0.83 -10.08
N LEU A 127 -3.64 0.04 -10.82
CA LEU A 127 -5.09 0.19 -10.74
C LEU A 127 -5.81 -1.10 -11.17
N ALA A 128 -5.37 -1.76 -12.25
CA ALA A 128 -5.92 -3.03 -12.68
C ALA A 128 -5.74 -4.13 -11.61
N HIS A 129 -4.58 -4.17 -10.93
CA HIS A 129 -4.33 -5.09 -9.83
C HIS A 129 -5.25 -4.82 -8.64
N ILE A 130 -5.44 -3.55 -8.27
CA ILE A 130 -6.36 -3.14 -7.19
C ILE A 130 -7.79 -3.58 -7.51
N ASP A 131 -8.28 -3.33 -8.73
CA ASP A 131 -9.62 -3.71 -9.17
C ASP A 131 -9.82 -5.22 -9.13
N LEU A 132 -8.85 -6.01 -9.61
CA LEU A 132 -8.88 -7.46 -9.52
C LEU A 132 -9.01 -7.94 -8.06
N ARG A 133 -8.25 -7.35 -7.14
CA ARG A 133 -8.29 -7.72 -5.71
C ARG A 133 -9.59 -7.27 -5.05
N ARG A 134 -10.16 -6.15 -5.48
CA ARG A 134 -11.47 -5.68 -5.03
C ARG A 134 -12.56 -6.70 -5.38
N GLU A 135 -12.57 -7.23 -6.59
CA GLU A 135 -13.51 -8.28 -7.02
C GLU A 135 -13.35 -9.59 -6.24
N GLN A 136 -12.13 -9.93 -5.83
CA GLN A 136 -11.81 -11.13 -5.08
C GLN A 136 -12.04 -11.02 -3.56
N GLY A 137 -12.37 -9.83 -3.06
CA GLY A 137 -12.61 -9.55 -1.65
C GLY A 137 -11.49 -8.76 -0.99
N LEU A 138 -11.61 -7.43 -1.02
CA LEU A 138 -10.70 -6.49 -0.38
C LEU A 138 -11.27 -6.04 0.96
N ALA A 139 -10.49 -6.14 2.03
CA ALA A 139 -10.86 -5.67 3.37
C ALA A 139 -10.33 -4.26 3.64
N ALA A 140 -9.13 -3.96 3.18
CA ALA A 140 -8.53 -2.64 3.24
C ALA A 140 -7.48 -2.50 2.12
N LEU A 141 -7.25 -1.28 1.68
CA LEU A 141 -6.28 -0.93 0.65
C LEU A 141 -5.28 0.08 1.19
N LEU A 142 -3.99 -0.23 0.98
CA LEU A 142 -2.88 0.65 1.29
C LEU A 142 -2.12 0.91 -0.01
N VAL A 143 -2.00 2.18 -0.42
CA VAL A 143 -1.30 2.56 -1.66
C VAL A 143 -0.14 3.47 -1.31
N ALA A 144 1.06 3.03 -1.65
CA ALA A 144 2.26 3.81 -1.47
C ALA A 144 2.65 4.46 -2.80
N SER A 145 2.20 5.69 -3.01
CA SER A 145 2.51 6.54 -4.16
C SER A 145 2.30 8.01 -3.81
N ALA A 146 3.07 8.90 -4.41
CA ALA A 146 2.90 10.34 -4.33
C ALA A 146 2.08 10.92 -5.50
N ASP A 147 1.70 10.09 -6.49
CA ASP A 147 0.96 10.55 -7.66
C ASP A 147 -0.54 10.70 -7.39
N GLY A 148 -0.93 11.90 -6.99
CA GLY A 148 -2.35 12.23 -6.81
C GLY A 148 -3.13 12.37 -8.12
N GLN A 149 -2.47 12.56 -9.25
CA GLN A 149 -3.15 12.70 -10.53
C GLN A 149 -3.72 11.36 -10.99
N ALA A 150 -2.94 10.29 -10.89
CA ALA A 150 -3.36 8.96 -11.26
C ALA A 150 -4.29 8.33 -10.22
N PHE A 151 -3.99 8.50 -8.92
CA PHE A 151 -4.61 7.69 -7.87
C PHE A 151 -5.74 8.36 -7.09
N ARG A 152 -5.79 9.69 -6.96
CA ARG A 152 -6.76 10.36 -6.08
C ARG A 152 -8.20 9.91 -6.33
N THR A 153 -8.71 10.08 -7.54
CA THR A 153 -10.12 9.77 -7.85
C THR A 153 -10.45 8.28 -7.70
N PRO A 154 -9.67 7.34 -8.26
CA PRO A 154 -9.92 5.91 -8.05
C PRO A 154 -9.92 5.50 -6.58
N LEU A 155 -9.00 6.02 -5.77
CA LEU A 155 -8.90 5.67 -4.35
C LEU A 155 -10.05 6.26 -3.52
N GLU A 156 -10.45 7.50 -3.79
CA GLU A 156 -11.63 8.11 -3.16
C GLU A 156 -12.92 7.35 -3.53
N ASP A 157 -13.03 6.81 -4.76
CA ASP A 157 -14.16 5.97 -5.19
C ASP A 157 -14.21 4.65 -4.41
N ILE A 158 -13.05 4.02 -4.21
CA ILE A 158 -12.94 2.80 -3.41
C ILE A 158 -13.31 3.08 -1.95
N ALA A 159 -12.80 4.17 -1.37
CA ALA A 159 -13.12 4.57 0.00
C ALA A 159 -14.62 4.83 0.17
N ARG A 160 -15.26 5.52 -0.78
CA ARG A 160 -16.71 5.76 -0.80
C ARG A 160 -17.53 4.46 -0.92
N SER A 161 -16.97 3.40 -1.47
CA SER A 161 -17.62 2.07 -1.48
C SER A 161 -17.57 1.34 -0.14
N GLY A 162 -16.96 1.95 0.88
CA GLY A 162 -16.88 1.39 2.24
C GLY A 162 -15.62 0.57 2.52
N ILE A 163 -14.64 0.57 1.61
CA ILE A 163 -13.33 -0.08 1.83
C ILE A 163 -12.36 0.97 2.40
N PRO A 164 -11.81 0.77 3.61
CA PRO A 164 -10.79 1.66 4.16
C PRO A 164 -9.59 1.78 3.22
N VAL A 165 -9.17 3.03 2.92
CA VAL A 165 -8.03 3.30 2.05
C VAL A 165 -7.03 4.19 2.77
N SER A 166 -5.79 3.72 2.86
CA SER A 166 -4.66 4.48 3.40
C SER A 166 -3.65 4.77 2.28
N VAL A 167 -3.19 6.01 2.21
CA VAL A 167 -2.11 6.43 1.30
C VAL A 167 -0.82 6.55 2.11
N LEU A 168 0.20 5.80 1.71
CA LEU A 168 1.53 5.83 2.31
C LEU A 168 2.45 6.70 1.46
N GLY A 169 3.20 7.59 2.09
CA GLY A 169 4.11 8.44 1.34
C GLY A 169 4.90 9.40 2.22
N PHE A 170 5.48 10.39 1.59
CA PHE A 170 6.14 11.50 2.26
C PHE A 170 5.18 12.69 2.30
N ARG A 171 5.06 13.33 3.44
CA ARG A 171 4.14 14.46 3.65
C ARG A 171 4.30 15.57 2.62
N GLU A 172 5.53 15.81 2.18
CA GLU A 172 5.89 16.84 1.19
C GLU A 172 5.28 16.57 -0.19
N HIS A 173 5.01 15.32 -0.52
CA HIS A 173 4.54 14.89 -1.85
C HIS A 173 3.11 14.34 -1.85
N SER A 174 2.46 14.25 -0.67
CA SER A 174 1.14 13.62 -0.52
C SER A 174 0.04 14.61 -0.15
N SER A 175 0.16 15.86 -0.59
CA SER A 175 -0.81 16.91 -0.29
C SER A 175 -2.24 16.58 -0.72
N TRP A 176 -2.40 15.82 -1.78
CA TRP A 176 -3.69 15.37 -2.29
C TRP A 176 -4.37 14.38 -1.34
N ALA A 177 -3.61 13.49 -0.72
CA ALA A 177 -4.13 12.55 0.28
C ALA A 177 -4.43 13.26 1.61
N LEU A 178 -3.54 14.18 2.02
CA LEU A 178 -3.74 15.00 3.22
C LEU A 178 -4.97 15.93 3.14
N ALA A 179 -5.39 16.29 1.92
CA ALA A 179 -6.56 17.14 1.68
C ALA A 179 -7.85 16.35 1.43
N SER A 180 -7.80 15.01 1.45
CA SER A 180 -8.97 14.17 1.25
C SER A 180 -9.64 13.83 2.58
N ASP A 181 -10.97 13.97 2.65
CA ASP A 181 -11.77 13.60 3.82
C ASP A 181 -12.06 12.08 3.87
N SER A 182 -11.78 11.35 2.79
CA SER A 182 -12.09 9.92 2.66
C SER A 182 -10.87 9.01 2.69
N LEU A 183 -9.65 9.56 2.63
CA LEU A 183 -8.41 8.81 2.63
C LEU A 183 -7.64 9.03 3.94
N GLU A 184 -7.11 7.96 4.51
CA GLU A 184 -6.14 8.04 5.60
C GLU A 184 -4.75 8.30 5.01
N PHE A 185 -3.99 9.26 5.54
CA PHE A 185 -2.58 9.42 5.18
C PHE A 185 -1.69 8.83 6.28
N VAL A 186 -0.72 8.03 5.86
CA VAL A 186 0.30 7.44 6.71
C VAL A 186 1.67 7.91 6.23
N ASP A 187 2.36 8.70 7.04
CA ASP A 187 3.74 9.09 6.75
C ASP A 187 4.66 7.87 6.88
N LEU A 188 5.48 7.61 5.87
CA LEU A 188 6.40 6.47 5.89
C LEU A 188 7.42 6.56 7.03
N GLU A 189 7.77 7.76 7.49
CA GLU A 189 8.68 7.94 8.63
C GLU A 189 8.02 7.66 9.98
N ASP A 190 6.70 7.69 10.07
CA ASP A 190 5.96 7.33 11.28
C ASP A 190 5.86 5.80 11.45
N ILE A 191 6.16 5.01 10.40
CA ILE A 191 6.18 3.55 10.49
C ILE A 191 7.47 3.08 11.19
N PRO A 192 7.37 2.37 12.32
CA PRO A 192 8.53 2.00 13.12
C PRO A 192 9.58 1.22 12.31
N HIS A 193 10.82 1.68 12.36
CA HIS A 193 12.00 1.05 11.75
C HIS A 193 11.97 0.95 10.21
N VAL A 194 11.05 1.60 9.52
CA VAL A 194 11.03 1.63 8.05
C VAL A 194 12.26 2.35 7.50
N PHE A 195 12.71 3.41 8.12
CA PHE A 195 14.01 4.01 7.84
C PHE A 195 15.02 3.65 8.92
N ARG A 196 16.29 3.54 8.53
CA ARG A 196 17.39 3.26 9.46
C ARG A 196 17.71 4.47 10.33
N GLU A 197 17.62 5.64 9.71
CA GLU A 197 17.83 6.96 10.31
C GLU A 197 16.76 7.92 9.78
N PRO A 198 16.43 8.99 10.50
CA PRO A 198 15.55 10.04 9.98
C PRO A 198 16.08 10.58 8.65
N LEU A 199 15.17 10.88 7.72
CA LEU A 199 15.56 11.41 6.42
C LEU A 199 16.21 12.80 6.61
N PRO A 200 17.38 13.05 5.99
CA PRO A 200 18.09 14.32 6.11
C PRO A 200 17.36 15.42 5.31
N ARG A 201 16.39 16.06 5.94
CA ARG A 201 15.75 17.24 5.36
C ARG A 201 16.59 18.48 5.57
N ILE A 202 16.63 19.33 4.55
CA ILE A 202 17.21 20.66 4.69
C ILE A 202 16.25 21.50 5.53
N GLY A 203 16.67 21.87 6.73
CA GLY A 203 15.95 22.79 7.63
C GLY A 203 16.63 24.15 7.71
N LEU A 204 15.97 25.10 8.35
CA LEU A 204 16.55 26.45 8.56
C LEU A 204 17.90 26.41 9.33
N ASP A 205 18.07 25.40 10.19
CA ASP A 205 19.28 25.23 11.01
C ASP A 205 20.43 24.54 10.24
N SER A 206 20.16 24.04 9.03
CA SER A 206 21.11 23.27 8.20
C SER A 206 21.19 23.80 6.76
N LEU A 207 20.91 25.10 6.55
CA LEU A 207 20.98 25.71 5.24
C LEU A 207 22.41 25.71 4.71
N PRO A 208 22.64 25.25 3.46
CA PRO A 208 23.92 25.42 2.80
C PRO A 208 24.20 26.92 2.48
N GLU A 209 25.47 27.29 2.33
CA GLU A 209 25.86 28.69 2.07
C GLU A 209 25.26 29.28 0.81
N GLU A 210 25.03 28.44 -0.22
CA GLU A 210 24.38 28.80 -1.48
C GLU A 210 22.85 28.93 -1.35
N GLY A 211 22.26 28.58 -0.19
CA GLY A 211 20.83 28.55 0.05
C GLY A 211 20.18 27.24 -0.42
N ALA A 212 18.96 27.03 0.01
CA ALA A 212 18.16 25.87 -0.40
C ALA A 212 16.68 26.21 -0.51
N TRP A 213 15.98 25.48 -1.38
CA TRP A 213 14.52 25.55 -1.47
C TRP A 213 13.90 24.70 -0.37
N LEU A 214 13.17 25.33 0.54
CA LEU A 214 12.35 24.64 1.53
C LEU A 214 10.97 24.42 0.92
N GLN A 215 10.63 23.17 0.69
CA GLN A 215 9.35 22.80 0.10
C GLN A 215 8.19 23.13 1.05
N PRO A 216 7.04 23.59 0.54
CA PRO A 216 5.88 23.85 1.38
C PRO A 216 5.33 22.54 1.96
N PHE A 217 4.95 22.55 3.24
CA PHE A 217 4.26 21.41 3.88
C PHE A 217 2.87 21.15 3.29
N ARG A 218 2.28 22.14 2.63
CA ARG A 218 0.99 22.04 1.94
C ARG A 218 1.01 22.93 0.70
N PRO A 219 0.41 22.51 -0.41
CA PRO A 219 0.29 23.38 -1.58
C PRO A 219 -0.58 24.59 -1.26
N LEU A 220 -0.31 25.71 -1.90
CA LEU A 220 -1.07 26.94 -1.69
C LEU A 220 -2.58 26.77 -1.95
N SER A 221 -2.93 25.85 -2.85
CA SER A 221 -4.32 25.49 -3.14
C SER A 221 -5.08 24.88 -1.95
N SER A 222 -4.39 24.32 -0.96
CA SER A 222 -5.04 23.79 0.26
C SER A 222 -5.73 24.89 1.08
N LEU A 223 -5.33 26.15 0.92
CA LEU A 223 -6.01 27.28 1.55
C LEU A 223 -7.42 27.53 0.99
N LEU A 224 -7.70 27.05 -0.23
CA LEU A 224 -9.03 27.17 -0.85
C LEU A 224 -9.98 26.04 -0.36
N SER A 225 -9.44 24.95 0.16
CA SER A 225 -10.21 23.82 0.66
C SER A 225 -10.58 23.94 2.15
N SER A 226 -9.90 24.81 2.89
CA SER A 226 -10.22 25.15 4.28
C SER A 226 -11.28 26.26 4.32
N ARG A 227 -12.52 25.90 4.00
CA ARG A 227 -13.65 26.74 4.45
C ARG A 227 -14.01 26.35 5.88
N PRO A 228 -14.19 27.32 6.78
CA PRO A 228 -14.61 27.08 8.16
C PRO A 228 -16.01 26.46 8.24
#